data_fcecba08ba4971b9760f9e4ec5eca3f2
#
_entry.id   fcecba08ba4971b9760f9e4ec5eca3f2
#
_cell.length_a   1.000
_cell.length_b   1.000
_cell.length_c   1.000
_cell.angle_alpha   90.00
_cell.angle_beta   90.00
_cell.angle_gamma   90.00
#
_symmetry.space_group_name_H-M   'P 1'
#
loop_
_entity.id
_entity.type
_entity.pdbx_description
1 polymer ?
#
loop_
_entity_poly.entity_id
_entity_poly.type
_entity_poly.pdbx_seq_one_letter_code
_entity_poly.pdbx_strand_id
1 'polypeptide(L)'
;IPKKNILLSTGDSRSKMDMLSAAKALQQKGYNIFATKGTAAFLELNGVHATVLHWPDQNEQPNTLDYIKEKKIDLVVNIPKNLSKDELNNDYTIRRSAIDFNIPLITNARLASAFITAFCRLAPDEIQIKSWNEY
;
A
#
# COMPACT_ATOMS: atom_id res chain seq x y z
N ILE A 1 -7.09 6.10 16.72
CA ILE A 1 -6.10 5.04 16.53
C ILE A 1 -6.03 4.67 15.06
N PRO A 2 -4.84 4.67 14.49
CA PRO A 2 -4.72 4.26 13.10
C PRO A 2 -5.09 2.80 12.95
N LYS A 3 -5.82 2.49 11.91
CA LYS A 3 -6.11 1.13 11.58
C LYS A 3 -4.85 0.48 11.01
N LYS A 4 -4.91 -0.83 10.79
CA LYS A 4 -3.70 -1.61 10.61
C LYS A 4 -3.56 -2.29 9.26
N ASN A 5 -4.31 -1.87 8.25
CA ASN A 5 -4.30 -2.52 6.95
C ASN A 5 -3.70 -1.60 5.88
N ILE A 6 -2.56 -1.97 5.35
CA ILE A 6 -1.81 -1.16 4.39
C ILE A 6 -1.70 -1.92 3.07
N LEU A 7 -2.06 -1.28 1.97
CA LEU A 7 -1.88 -1.88 0.65
C LEU A 7 -0.63 -1.31 -0.02
N LEU A 8 0.28 -2.19 -0.40
CA LEU A 8 1.49 -1.83 -1.13
C LEU A 8 1.43 -2.38 -2.55
N SER A 9 1.56 -1.49 -3.53
CA SER A 9 1.63 -1.86 -4.94
C SER A 9 2.76 -1.07 -5.57
N THR A 10 3.96 -1.64 -5.57
CA THR A 10 5.16 -0.99 -6.09
C THR A 10 5.67 -1.78 -7.30
N GLY A 11 5.75 -1.11 -8.44
CA GLY A 11 5.97 -1.79 -9.71
C GLY A 11 7.41 -2.17 -10.02
N ASP A 12 8.34 -1.24 -9.90
CA ASP A 12 9.72 -1.50 -10.30
C ASP A 12 10.59 -1.98 -9.13
N SER A 13 11.73 -2.59 -9.46
CA SER A 13 12.62 -3.17 -8.45
C SER A 13 13.19 -2.14 -7.49
N ARG A 14 13.50 -0.94 -7.99
CA ARG A 14 14.06 0.12 -7.15
C ARG A 14 13.04 0.59 -6.11
N SER A 15 11.80 0.81 -6.54
CA SER A 15 10.73 1.22 -5.63
C SER A 15 10.46 0.14 -4.59
N LYS A 16 10.52 -1.14 -4.98
CA LYS A 16 10.36 -2.25 -4.05
C LYS A 16 11.45 -2.23 -2.99
N MET A 17 12.70 -2.00 -3.39
CA MET A 17 13.82 -1.91 -2.44
C MET A 17 13.64 -0.74 -1.48
N ASP A 18 13.23 0.42 -1.99
CA ASP A 18 12.99 1.59 -1.15
C ASP A 18 11.89 1.33 -0.11
N MET A 19 10.91 0.51 -0.46
CA MET A 19 9.79 0.19 0.44
C MET A 19 10.09 -0.93 1.42
N LEU A 20 11.16 -1.71 1.21
CA LEU A 20 11.41 -2.89 2.02
C LEU A 20 11.59 -2.56 3.51
N SER A 21 12.38 -1.54 3.80
CA SER A 21 12.62 -1.10 5.18
C SER A 21 11.31 -0.68 5.86
N ALA A 22 10.49 0.07 5.14
CA ALA A 22 9.18 0.50 5.64
C ALA A 22 8.26 -0.69 5.88
N ALA A 23 8.25 -1.66 4.96
CA ALA A 23 7.43 -2.85 5.11
C ALA A 23 7.83 -3.66 6.34
N LYS A 24 9.13 -3.79 6.58
CA LYS A 24 9.63 -4.47 7.78
C LYS A 24 9.19 -3.76 9.06
N ALA A 25 9.24 -2.43 9.06
CA ALA A 25 8.79 -1.63 10.20
C ALA A 25 7.29 -1.84 10.46
N LEU A 26 6.48 -1.85 9.42
CA LEU A 26 5.05 -2.12 9.53
C LEU A 26 4.79 -3.49 10.14
N GLN A 27 5.50 -4.50 9.66
CA GLN A 27 5.35 -5.86 10.17
C GLN A 27 5.68 -5.95 11.66
N GLN A 28 6.77 -5.30 12.08
CA GLN A 28 7.18 -5.28 13.47
C GLN A 28 6.16 -4.60 14.38
N LYS A 29 5.43 -3.63 13.86
CA LYS A 29 4.39 -2.93 14.61
C LYS A 29 3.02 -3.62 14.56
N GLY A 30 2.93 -4.76 13.91
CA GLY A 30 1.70 -5.54 13.88
C GLY A 30 0.69 -5.10 12.81
N TYR A 31 1.12 -4.31 11.84
CA TYR A 31 0.25 -3.93 10.72
C TYR A 31 0.08 -5.09 9.75
N ASN A 32 -1.11 -5.19 9.18
CA ASN A 32 -1.38 -6.16 8.13
C ASN A 32 -0.98 -5.56 6.78
N ILE A 33 -0.13 -6.28 6.07
CA ILE A 33 0.36 -5.82 4.77
C ILE A 33 -0.37 -6.59 3.68
N PHE A 34 -1.02 -5.86 2.79
CA PHE A 34 -1.63 -6.40 1.58
C PHE A 34 -0.83 -5.89 0.40
N ALA A 35 -0.70 -6.69 -0.63
CA ALA A 35 0.12 -6.30 -1.78
C ALA A 35 -0.39 -6.98 -3.04
N THR A 36 -0.16 -6.34 -4.18
CA THR A 36 -0.37 -6.98 -5.47
C THR A 36 0.69 -8.06 -5.67
N LYS A 37 0.43 -9.01 -6.58
CA LYS A 37 1.19 -10.25 -6.70
C LYS A 37 2.71 -10.07 -6.74
N GLY A 38 3.20 -9.18 -7.61
CA GLY A 38 4.65 -8.97 -7.75
C GLY A 38 5.28 -8.38 -6.51
N THR A 39 4.60 -7.43 -5.88
CA THR A 39 5.07 -6.82 -4.64
C THR A 39 5.06 -7.82 -3.50
N ALA A 40 4.00 -8.62 -3.40
CA ALA A 40 3.90 -9.64 -2.35
C ALA A 40 5.01 -10.68 -2.48
N ALA A 41 5.31 -11.13 -3.70
CA ALA A 41 6.38 -12.10 -3.94
C ALA A 41 7.73 -11.54 -3.50
N PHE A 42 8.01 -10.27 -3.82
CA PHE A 42 9.24 -9.61 -3.40
C PHE A 42 9.34 -9.54 -1.87
N LEU A 43 8.27 -9.15 -1.21
CA LEU A 43 8.26 -9.02 0.25
C LEU A 43 8.48 -10.37 0.93
N GLU A 44 7.81 -11.42 0.45
CA GLU A 44 7.98 -12.77 1.01
C GLU A 44 9.43 -13.26 0.89
N LEU A 45 10.07 -12.99 -0.26
CA LEU A 45 11.47 -13.35 -0.45
C LEU A 45 12.40 -12.64 0.54
N ASN A 46 11.97 -11.51 1.08
CA ASN A 46 12.77 -10.73 2.00
C ASN A 46 12.28 -10.79 3.45
N GLY A 47 11.47 -11.79 3.76
CA GLY A 47 11.06 -12.05 5.13
C GLY A 47 9.88 -11.22 5.63
N VAL A 48 9.14 -10.58 4.72
CA VAL A 48 7.95 -9.82 5.06
C VAL A 48 6.72 -10.53 4.54
N HIS A 49 5.82 -10.92 5.44
CA HIS A 49 4.57 -11.57 5.05
C HIS A 49 3.57 -10.54 4.50
N ALA A 50 3.01 -10.83 3.33
CA ALA A 50 2.00 -9.99 2.71
C ALA A 50 0.88 -10.83 2.12
N THR A 51 -0.34 -10.38 2.30
CA THR A 51 -1.51 -11.03 1.71
C THR A 51 -1.71 -10.48 0.30
N VAL A 52 -1.83 -11.36 -0.68
CA VAL A 52 -2.00 -10.97 -2.08
C VAL A 52 -3.41 -10.49 -2.34
N LEU A 53 -3.53 -9.31 -2.95
CA LEU A 53 -4.79 -8.81 -3.51
C LEU A 53 -4.67 -8.77 -5.02
N HIS A 54 -5.66 -9.29 -5.72
CA HIS A 54 -5.65 -9.34 -7.17
C HIS A 54 -5.92 -7.96 -7.78
N TRP A 55 -5.42 -7.74 -8.99
CA TRP A 55 -5.62 -6.49 -9.70
C TRP A 55 -7.10 -6.24 -10.01
N PRO A 56 -7.52 -4.97 -10.15
CA PRO A 56 -8.93 -4.65 -10.41
C PRO A 56 -9.55 -5.34 -11.62
N ASP A 57 -8.76 -5.55 -12.69
CA ASP A 57 -9.27 -6.20 -13.90
C ASP A 57 -9.27 -7.72 -13.84
N GLN A 58 -8.77 -8.30 -12.76
CA GLN A 58 -8.81 -9.74 -12.54
C GLN A 58 -10.10 -10.10 -11.81
N ASN A 59 -10.82 -11.09 -12.32
CA ASN A 59 -12.06 -11.51 -11.69
C ASN A 59 -11.79 -12.60 -10.65
N GLU A 60 -10.93 -12.28 -9.70
CA GLU A 60 -10.50 -13.20 -8.65
C GLU A 60 -10.56 -12.52 -7.29
N GLN A 61 -10.76 -13.30 -6.25
CA GLN A 61 -10.81 -12.82 -4.87
C GLN A 61 -9.58 -13.31 -4.10
N PRO A 62 -9.04 -12.50 -3.16
CA PRO A 62 -9.46 -11.14 -2.82
C PRO A 62 -8.96 -10.11 -3.84
N ASN A 63 -9.78 -9.12 -4.14
CA ASN A 63 -9.50 -8.12 -5.17
C ASN A 63 -9.21 -6.75 -4.54
N THR A 64 -8.23 -6.03 -5.08
CA THR A 64 -7.84 -4.70 -4.57
C THR A 64 -9.01 -3.74 -4.53
N LEU A 65 -9.80 -3.71 -5.61
CA LEU A 65 -10.92 -2.79 -5.71
C LEU A 65 -11.97 -3.03 -4.64
N ASP A 66 -12.31 -4.30 -4.41
CA ASP A 66 -13.30 -4.66 -3.39
C ASP A 66 -12.84 -4.27 -2.01
N TYR A 67 -11.57 -4.49 -1.69
CA TYR A 67 -11.01 -4.13 -0.38
C TYR A 67 -11.02 -2.62 -0.16
N ILE A 68 -10.75 -1.84 -1.20
CA ILE A 68 -10.81 -0.38 -1.10
C ILE A 68 -12.25 0.09 -0.91
N LYS A 69 -13.18 -0.43 -1.71
CA LYS A 69 -14.60 -0.05 -1.62
C LYS A 69 -15.22 -0.39 -0.27
N GLU A 70 -14.82 -1.50 0.30
CA GLU A 70 -15.31 -1.95 1.62
C GLU A 70 -14.56 -1.31 2.77
N LYS A 71 -13.64 -0.40 2.48
CA LYS A 71 -12.82 0.31 3.46
C LYS A 71 -12.03 -0.63 4.38
N LYS A 72 -11.57 -1.74 3.82
CA LYS A 72 -10.71 -2.67 4.53
C LYS A 72 -9.24 -2.24 4.50
N ILE A 73 -8.90 -1.25 3.68
CA ILE A 73 -7.55 -0.73 3.55
C ILE A 73 -7.52 0.68 4.12
N ASP A 74 -6.51 0.98 4.90
CA ASP A 74 -6.39 2.25 5.63
C ASP A 74 -5.37 3.20 5.01
N LEU A 75 -4.44 2.68 4.23
CA LEU A 75 -3.45 3.46 3.49
C LEU A 75 -3.08 2.71 2.22
N VAL A 76 -3.04 3.42 1.10
CA VAL A 76 -2.63 2.85 -0.18
C VAL A 76 -1.32 3.49 -0.62
N VAL A 77 -0.33 2.65 -0.93
CA VAL A 77 0.90 3.07 -1.61
C VAL A 77 0.87 2.43 -2.99
N ASN A 78 0.78 3.26 -4.02
CA ASN A 78 0.71 2.77 -5.40
C ASN A 78 1.73 3.48 -6.28
N ILE A 79 2.72 2.74 -6.73
CA ILE A 79 3.81 3.24 -7.56
C ILE A 79 3.86 2.41 -8.84
N PRO A 80 3.47 2.97 -9.99
CA PRO A 80 3.42 2.23 -11.24
C PRO A 80 4.79 1.72 -11.68
N LYS A 81 4.80 0.56 -12.32
CA LYS A 81 6.02 -0.08 -12.79
C LYS A 81 6.57 0.58 -14.06
N ASN A 82 5.70 0.79 -15.04
CA ASN A 82 6.10 1.32 -16.33
C ASN A 82 4.90 1.98 -17.00
N LEU A 83 5.05 2.28 -18.28
CA LEU A 83 4.01 2.96 -19.06
C LEU A 83 3.12 2.02 -19.86
N SER A 84 3.12 0.71 -19.57
CA SER A 84 2.22 -0.19 -20.27
C SER A 84 0.78 0.18 -20.00
N LYS A 85 -0.07 0.07 -21.01
CA LYS A 85 -1.45 0.50 -20.93
C LYS A 85 -2.23 -0.26 -19.85
N ASP A 86 -2.05 -1.57 -19.78
CA ASP A 86 -2.79 -2.39 -18.84
C ASP A 86 -2.41 -2.08 -17.38
N GLU A 87 -1.12 -1.92 -17.12
CA GLU A 87 -0.65 -1.59 -15.78
C GLU A 87 -1.12 -0.21 -15.37
N LEU A 88 -1.06 0.77 -16.28
CA LEU A 88 -1.54 2.11 -15.98
C LEU A 88 -3.04 2.13 -15.67
N ASN A 89 -3.83 1.32 -16.38
CA ASN A 89 -5.27 1.24 -16.12
C ASN A 89 -5.56 0.67 -14.74
N ASN A 90 -4.86 -0.40 -14.34
CA ASN A 90 -5.03 -0.97 -13.00
C ASN A 90 -4.57 0.00 -11.92
N ASP A 91 -3.41 0.61 -12.11
CA ASP A 91 -2.88 1.59 -11.17
C ASP A 91 -3.81 2.79 -11.04
N TYR A 92 -4.33 3.27 -12.17
CA TYR A 92 -5.28 4.38 -12.17
C TYR A 92 -6.55 4.02 -11.37
N THR A 93 -7.08 2.82 -11.59
CA THR A 93 -8.29 2.37 -10.90
C THR A 93 -8.05 2.29 -9.38
N ILE A 94 -6.91 1.78 -8.97
CA ILE A 94 -6.56 1.72 -7.54
C ILE A 94 -6.47 3.13 -6.95
N ARG A 95 -5.75 4.03 -7.61
CA ARG A 95 -5.59 5.41 -7.12
C ARG A 95 -6.92 6.14 -7.06
N ARG A 96 -7.71 6.03 -8.12
CA ARG A 96 -9.02 6.70 -8.19
C ARG A 96 -9.95 6.19 -7.09
N SER A 97 -9.96 4.86 -6.88
CA SER A 97 -10.79 4.28 -5.84
C SER A 97 -10.38 4.73 -4.45
N ALA A 98 -9.08 4.82 -4.19
CA ALA A 98 -8.60 5.32 -2.90
C ALA A 98 -9.10 6.74 -2.65
N ILE A 99 -9.03 7.60 -3.66
CA ILE A 99 -9.52 8.98 -3.57
C ILE A 99 -11.03 9.00 -3.33
N ASP A 100 -11.79 8.24 -4.13
CA ASP A 100 -13.25 8.22 -4.05
C ASP A 100 -13.75 7.72 -2.69
N PHE A 101 -13.02 6.82 -2.05
CA PHE A 101 -13.42 6.26 -0.76
C PHE A 101 -12.65 6.87 0.41
N ASN A 102 -12.00 8.00 0.19
CA ASN A 102 -11.29 8.77 1.22
C ASN A 102 -10.21 7.98 1.97
N ILE A 103 -9.48 7.15 1.24
CA ILE A 103 -8.36 6.41 1.80
C ILE A 103 -7.07 7.16 1.44
N PRO A 104 -6.20 7.45 2.42
CA PRO A 104 -4.92 8.11 2.14
C PRO A 104 -4.12 7.37 1.08
N LEU A 105 -3.54 8.13 0.15
CA LEU A 105 -2.82 7.58 -0.99
C LEU A 105 -1.46 8.24 -1.13
N ILE A 106 -0.42 7.42 -1.30
CA ILE A 106 0.94 7.90 -1.56
C ILE A 106 1.43 7.24 -2.85
N THR A 107 1.97 8.05 -3.75
CA THR A 107 2.41 7.58 -5.07
C THR A 107 3.91 7.69 -5.31
N ASN A 108 4.67 8.07 -4.30
CA ASN A 108 6.12 8.19 -4.37
C ASN A 108 6.77 7.27 -3.34
N ALA A 109 7.69 6.40 -3.80
CA ALA A 109 8.30 5.39 -2.93
C ALA A 109 9.13 5.99 -1.79
N ARG A 110 9.89 7.02 -2.08
CA ARG A 110 10.73 7.65 -1.05
C ARG A 110 9.88 8.36 0.00
N LEU A 111 8.84 9.06 -0.46
CA LEU A 111 7.92 9.73 0.45
C LEU A 111 7.18 8.69 1.31
N ALA A 112 6.72 7.60 0.70
CA ALA A 112 6.04 6.55 1.43
C ALA A 112 6.96 5.92 2.47
N SER A 113 8.20 5.62 2.10
CA SER A 113 9.17 5.03 3.01
C SER A 113 9.46 5.95 4.19
N ALA A 114 9.71 7.23 3.92
CA ALA A 114 9.98 8.20 4.97
C ALA A 114 8.78 8.37 5.89
N PHE A 115 7.59 8.46 5.31
CA PHE A 115 6.34 8.64 6.06
C PHE A 115 6.07 7.44 6.97
N ILE A 116 6.16 6.23 6.41
CA ILE A 116 5.90 5.01 7.17
C ILE A 116 6.94 4.81 8.27
N THR A 117 8.21 5.10 7.98
CA THR A 117 9.27 4.98 8.98
C THR A 117 9.03 5.93 10.14
N ALA A 118 8.70 7.18 9.85
CA ALA A 118 8.38 8.17 10.88
C ALA A 118 7.15 7.77 11.69
N PHE A 119 6.11 7.35 10.99
CA PHE A 119 4.86 6.88 11.58
C PHE A 119 5.09 5.71 12.55
N CYS A 120 5.94 4.76 12.17
CA CYS A 120 6.22 3.60 13.01
C CYS A 120 7.05 3.91 14.25
N ARG A 121 7.68 5.08 14.29
CA ARG A 121 8.46 5.53 15.47
C ARG A 121 7.61 6.22 16.51
N LEU A 122 6.41 6.65 16.16
CA LEU A 122 5.52 7.36 17.06
C LEU A 122 4.66 6.38 17.86
N ALA A 123 4.21 6.79 19.04
CA ALA A 123 3.24 6.02 19.78
C ALA A 123 1.91 6.03 19.01
N PRO A 124 1.14 4.94 19.05
CA PRO A 124 -0.10 4.86 18.28
C PRO A 124 -1.09 6.00 18.53
N ASP A 125 -1.15 6.51 19.74
CA ASP A 125 -2.06 7.59 20.12
C ASP A 125 -1.59 8.97 19.65
N GLU A 126 -0.37 9.09 19.15
CA GLU A 126 0.16 10.34 18.62
C GLU A 126 -0.21 10.54 17.13
N ILE A 127 -0.81 9.54 16.51
CA ILE A 127 -1.09 9.54 15.08
C ILE A 127 -2.59 9.59 14.86
N GLN A 128 -3.03 10.56 14.05
CA GLN A 128 -4.43 10.68 13.66
C GLN A 128 -4.52 10.59 12.15
N ILE A 129 -5.25 9.60 11.66
CA ILE A 129 -5.35 9.35 10.22
C ILE A 129 -5.90 10.54 9.46
N LYS A 130 -6.88 11.26 10.04
CA LYS A 130 -7.43 12.43 9.37
C LYS A 130 -6.39 13.51 9.09
N SER A 131 -5.34 13.59 9.91
CA SER A 131 -4.28 14.56 9.70
C SER A 131 -3.47 14.26 8.45
N TRP A 132 -3.41 12.99 8.06
CA TRP A 132 -2.71 12.56 6.84
C TRP A 132 -3.45 13.03 5.60
N ASN A 133 -4.76 13.11 5.65
CA ASN A 133 -5.58 13.51 4.52
C ASN A 133 -5.60 15.03 4.31
N GLU A 134 -5.10 15.79 5.25
CA GLU A 134 -5.05 17.24 5.18
C GLU A 134 -3.85 17.75 4.39
N TYR A 135 -2.93 16.87 4.04
CA TYR A 135 -1.75 17.21 3.24
C TYR A 135 -1.93 16.84 1.74
#